data_a42c5522cee3cfa47eb19f3a3357e1fd
#
_entry.id   a42c5522cee3cfa47eb19f3a3357e1fd
#
_cell.length_a   1.000
_cell.length_b   1.000
_cell.length_c   1.000
_cell.angle_alpha   90.00
_cell.angle_beta   90.00
_cell.angle_gamma   90.00
#
_symmetry.space_group_name_H-M   'P 1'
#
loop_
_entity.id
_entity.type
_entity.pdbx_description
1 polymer ?
#
loop_
_entity_poly.entity_id
_entity_poly.type
_entity_poly.pdbx_seq_one_letter_code
_entity_poly.pdbx_strand_id
1 'polypeptide(L)'
;GLLGWVARQGHEESFVLVSLCVVVAAAAAAHAVGVSAALGAFLAGMVLGESDFRHHMESHLKPFRDVLSGLFFVTIGLQLDTAQIVAAPLAVLGWLLALVPLKMGLNFLALRATRLSALDAWRAGIVLGHGGEFALLLLGMVMQQHLIAATMVQPMLVALVLSMEIGRAHV
;
A
#
# COMPACT_ATOMS: atom_id res chain seq x y z
N GLY A 1 0.79 28.82 1.76
CA GLY A 1 1.47 27.83 2.59
C GLY A 1 2.90 27.57 2.12
N LEU A 2 3.69 26.83 2.88
CA LEU A 2 5.13 26.56 2.67
C LEU A 2 5.42 25.96 1.29
N LEU A 3 4.61 24.99 0.86
CA LEU A 3 4.70 24.37 -0.47
C LEU A 3 4.45 25.36 -1.61
N GLY A 4 3.47 26.27 -1.45
CA GLY A 4 3.21 27.30 -2.45
C GLY A 4 4.33 28.34 -2.57
N TRP A 5 5.07 28.61 -1.51
CA TRP A 5 6.25 29.47 -1.54
C TRP A 5 7.42 28.79 -2.27
N VAL A 6 7.68 27.52 -1.97
CA VAL A 6 8.73 26.73 -2.63
C VAL A 6 8.43 26.51 -4.11
N ALA A 7 7.18 26.20 -4.47
CA ALA A 7 6.77 26.03 -5.87
C ALA A 7 6.97 27.30 -6.73
N ARG A 8 6.84 28.50 -6.12
CA ARG A 8 7.08 29.78 -6.83
C ARG A 8 8.55 30.08 -7.08
N GLN A 9 9.47 29.43 -6.37
CA GLN A 9 10.92 29.64 -6.57
C GLN A 9 11.46 28.89 -7.80
N GLY A 10 10.67 28.03 -8.43
CA GLY A 10 11.02 27.33 -9.67
C GLY A 10 12.13 26.27 -9.54
N HIS A 11 12.54 25.92 -8.31
CA HIS A 11 13.52 24.88 -8.05
C HIS A 11 12.81 23.54 -7.76
N GLU A 12 12.75 22.67 -8.78
CA GLU A 12 12.09 21.37 -8.70
C GLU A 12 12.66 20.50 -7.57
N GLU A 13 13.98 20.51 -7.39
CA GLU A 13 14.69 19.77 -6.34
C GLU A 13 14.28 20.22 -4.94
N SER A 14 14.15 21.53 -4.72
CA SER A 14 13.70 22.08 -3.43
C SER A 14 12.27 21.65 -3.11
N PHE A 15 11.40 21.56 -4.10
CA PHE A 15 10.03 21.12 -3.94
C PHE A 15 9.96 19.64 -3.52
N VAL A 16 10.73 18.77 -4.16
CA VAL A 16 10.85 17.35 -3.81
C VAL A 16 11.35 17.18 -2.38
N LEU A 17 12.45 17.88 -2.03
CA LEU A 17 13.03 17.82 -0.69
C LEU A 17 12.05 18.26 0.39
N VAL A 18 11.35 19.37 0.20
CA VAL A 18 10.35 19.85 1.18
C VAL A 18 9.19 18.88 1.30
N SER A 19 8.71 18.31 0.20
CA SER A 19 7.63 17.32 0.22
C SER A 19 8.04 16.06 0.99
N LEU A 20 9.25 15.55 0.76
CA LEU A 20 9.81 14.42 1.51
C LEU A 20 10.00 14.76 2.99
N CYS A 21 10.52 15.96 3.31
CA CYS A 21 10.65 16.42 4.68
C CYS A 21 9.31 16.47 5.42
N VAL A 22 8.24 16.93 4.76
CA VAL A 22 6.88 16.94 5.35
C VAL A 22 6.41 15.53 5.67
N VAL A 23 6.60 14.58 4.75
CA VAL A 23 6.20 13.17 4.98
C VAL A 23 7.01 12.55 6.10
N VAL A 24 8.33 12.75 6.13
CA VAL A 24 9.21 12.22 7.19
C VAL A 24 8.89 12.85 8.54
N ALA A 25 8.64 14.17 8.59
CA ALA A 25 8.24 14.85 9.81
C ALA A 25 6.88 14.33 10.34
N ALA A 26 5.91 14.09 9.47
CA ALA A 26 4.63 13.52 9.86
C ALA A 26 4.76 12.07 10.37
N ALA A 27 5.62 11.27 9.74
CA ALA A 27 5.95 9.93 10.20
C ALA A 27 6.59 9.93 11.59
N ALA A 28 7.56 10.84 11.81
CA ALA A 28 8.23 11.01 13.09
C ALA A 28 7.26 11.51 14.19
N ALA A 29 6.40 12.47 13.86
CA ALA A 29 5.38 12.97 14.80
C ALA A 29 4.38 11.88 15.18
N ALA A 30 3.89 11.08 14.21
CA ALA A 30 3.02 9.95 14.49
C ALA A 30 3.69 8.93 15.42
N HIS A 31 4.95 8.61 15.16
CA HIS A 31 5.72 7.69 16.01
C HIS A 31 5.89 8.23 17.43
N ALA A 32 6.15 9.51 17.58
CA ALA A 32 6.32 10.15 18.89
C ALA A 32 5.06 10.10 19.78
N VAL A 33 3.87 10.04 19.15
CA VAL A 33 2.58 9.91 19.87
C VAL A 33 2.09 8.45 19.97
N GLY A 34 2.95 7.48 19.68
CA GLY A 34 2.63 6.05 19.78
C GLY A 34 1.86 5.46 18.61
N VAL A 35 1.73 6.20 17.51
CA VAL A 35 1.11 5.73 16.25
C VAL A 35 2.21 5.23 15.30
N SER A 36 1.87 4.35 14.35
CA SER A 36 2.87 3.89 13.39
C SER A 36 3.35 5.02 12.48
N ALA A 37 4.68 5.08 12.25
CA ALA A 37 5.28 6.04 11.32
C ALA A 37 4.71 5.90 9.89
N ALA A 38 4.40 4.68 9.47
CA ALA A 38 3.78 4.41 8.18
C ALA A 38 2.40 5.06 8.02
N LEU A 39 1.57 5.02 9.09
CA LEU A 39 0.28 5.71 9.09
C LEU A 39 0.45 7.23 9.02
N GLY A 40 1.41 7.78 9.75
CA GLY A 40 1.75 9.21 9.67
C GLY A 40 2.17 9.64 8.26
N ALA A 41 3.05 8.88 7.62
CA ALA A 41 3.48 9.12 6.24
C ALA A 41 2.31 9.02 5.25
N PHE A 42 1.44 8.02 5.42
CA PHE A 42 0.26 7.81 4.59
C PHE A 42 -0.73 9.00 4.69
N LEU A 43 -1.03 9.45 5.90
CA LEU A 43 -1.91 10.61 6.12
C LEU A 43 -1.33 11.89 5.51
N ALA A 44 -0.02 12.11 5.67
CA ALA A 44 0.66 13.23 5.03
C ALA A 44 0.57 13.16 3.49
N GLY A 45 0.78 11.96 2.93
CA GLY A 45 0.65 11.72 1.49
C GLY A 45 -0.76 12.00 0.96
N MET A 46 -1.81 11.62 1.71
CA MET A 46 -3.19 11.94 1.34
C MET A 46 -3.44 13.45 1.30
N VAL A 47 -3.03 14.18 2.34
CA VAL A 47 -3.20 15.64 2.42
C VAL A 47 -2.42 16.34 1.30
N LEU A 48 -1.22 15.88 1.00
CA LEU A 48 -0.41 16.41 -0.10
C LEU A 48 -1.04 16.11 -1.47
N GLY A 49 -1.63 14.92 -1.64
CA GLY A 49 -2.31 14.49 -2.86
C GLY A 49 -3.60 15.25 -3.17
N GLU A 50 -4.24 15.85 -2.17
CA GLU A 50 -5.40 16.73 -2.34
C GLU A 50 -5.01 18.19 -2.64
N SER A 51 -3.70 18.51 -2.61
CA SER A 51 -3.22 19.86 -2.89
C SER A 51 -3.24 20.20 -4.39
N ASP A 52 -3.27 21.49 -4.71
CA ASP A 52 -3.18 21.99 -6.09
C ASP A 52 -1.88 21.57 -6.80
N PHE A 53 -0.88 21.13 -6.04
CA PHE A 53 0.43 20.71 -6.52
C PHE A 53 0.54 19.20 -6.80
N ARG A 54 -0.58 18.44 -6.73
CA ARG A 54 -0.58 16.97 -6.86
C ARG A 54 0.12 16.47 -8.12
N HIS A 55 -0.13 17.08 -9.27
CA HIS A 55 0.48 16.66 -10.53
C HIS A 55 1.99 16.91 -10.57
N HIS A 56 2.42 18.03 -9.98
CA HIS A 56 3.84 18.35 -9.86
C HIS A 56 4.55 17.36 -8.92
N MET A 57 3.91 17.05 -7.78
CA MET A 57 4.43 16.04 -6.85
C MET A 57 4.47 14.65 -7.48
N GLU A 58 3.42 14.24 -8.19
CA GLU A 58 3.35 12.93 -8.82
C GLU A 58 4.50 12.71 -9.81
N SER A 59 4.78 13.68 -10.68
CA SER A 59 5.87 13.57 -11.66
C SER A 59 7.24 13.47 -11.02
N HIS A 60 7.52 14.24 -9.97
CA HIS A 60 8.84 14.31 -9.35
C HIS A 60 9.07 13.24 -8.28
N LEU A 61 8.01 12.79 -7.58
CA LEU A 61 8.12 11.72 -6.57
C LEU A 61 8.04 10.31 -7.15
N LYS A 62 7.54 10.16 -8.39
CA LYS A 62 7.39 8.86 -9.04
C LYS A 62 8.67 8.02 -9.05
N PRO A 63 9.87 8.55 -9.43
CA PRO A 63 11.10 7.76 -9.41
C PRO A 63 11.45 7.23 -8.01
N PHE A 64 11.27 8.07 -6.97
CA PHE A 64 11.51 7.66 -5.59
C PHE A 64 10.53 6.58 -5.15
N ARG A 65 9.25 6.77 -5.45
CA ARG A 65 8.21 5.76 -5.17
C ARG A 65 8.55 4.43 -5.81
N ASP A 66 8.94 4.43 -7.08
CA ASP A 66 9.20 3.20 -7.83
C ASP A 66 10.42 2.44 -7.26
N VAL A 67 11.49 3.15 -6.88
CA VAL A 67 12.67 2.56 -6.21
C VAL A 67 12.33 2.05 -4.82
N LEU A 68 11.62 2.84 -4.01
CA LEU A 68 11.25 2.46 -2.64
C LEU A 68 10.25 1.30 -2.63
N SER A 69 9.30 1.27 -3.57
CA SER A 69 8.39 0.12 -3.75
C SER A 69 9.16 -1.14 -4.13
N GLY A 70 10.13 -1.04 -5.04
CA GLY A 70 11.00 -2.17 -5.38
C GLY A 70 11.76 -2.71 -4.17
N LEU A 71 12.38 -1.82 -3.39
CA LEU A 71 13.07 -2.19 -2.15
C LEU A 71 12.13 -2.83 -1.12
N PHE A 72 10.91 -2.30 -0.98
CA PHE A 72 9.88 -2.86 -0.12
C PHE A 72 9.54 -4.31 -0.53
N PHE A 73 9.29 -4.56 -1.82
CA PHE A 73 8.99 -5.92 -2.29
C PHE A 73 10.15 -6.89 -2.09
N VAL A 74 11.40 -6.44 -2.30
CA VAL A 74 12.59 -7.26 -1.99
C VAL A 74 12.62 -7.60 -0.49
N THR A 75 12.37 -6.62 0.39
CA THR A 75 12.34 -6.83 1.84
C THR A 75 11.26 -7.82 2.26
N ILE A 76 10.06 -7.72 1.67
CA ILE A 76 8.98 -8.68 1.90
C ILE A 76 9.38 -10.07 1.38
N GLY A 77 9.97 -10.16 0.19
CA GLY A 77 10.46 -11.42 -0.37
C GLY A 77 11.47 -12.13 0.53
N LEU A 78 12.37 -11.38 1.16
CA LEU A 78 13.36 -11.92 2.11
C LEU A 78 12.73 -12.43 3.43
N GLN A 79 11.53 -11.99 3.78
CA GLN A 79 10.79 -12.47 4.95
C GLN A 79 10.00 -13.76 4.67
N LEU A 80 9.92 -14.20 3.40
CA LEU A 80 9.21 -15.41 3.03
C LEU A 80 10.01 -16.66 3.43
N ASP A 81 9.40 -17.51 4.23
CA ASP A 81 9.95 -18.83 4.54
C ASP A 81 9.46 -19.85 3.50
N THR A 82 10.34 -20.16 2.54
CA THR A 82 10.02 -21.07 1.44
C THR A 82 9.69 -22.49 1.94
N ALA A 83 10.28 -22.93 3.05
CA ALA A 83 10.01 -24.25 3.62
C ALA A 83 8.57 -24.33 4.14
N GLN A 84 8.09 -23.30 4.82
CA GLN A 84 6.71 -23.22 5.30
C GLN A 84 5.70 -23.11 4.16
N ILE A 85 6.04 -22.40 3.09
CA ILE A 85 5.18 -22.26 1.91
C ILE A 85 4.98 -23.62 1.22
N VAL A 86 6.07 -24.36 1.01
CA VAL A 86 6.04 -25.70 0.37
C VAL A 86 5.31 -26.70 1.27
N ALA A 87 5.43 -26.56 2.58
CA ALA A 87 4.76 -27.46 3.54
C ALA A 87 3.24 -27.24 3.62
N ALA A 88 2.73 -26.05 3.25
CA ALA A 88 1.31 -25.71 3.40
C ALA A 88 0.68 -25.04 2.15
N PRO A 89 0.77 -25.66 0.96
CA PRO A 89 0.27 -25.06 -0.29
C PRO A 89 -1.27 -24.85 -0.28
N LEU A 90 -2.00 -25.73 0.39
CA LEU A 90 -3.44 -25.59 0.55
C LEU A 90 -3.84 -24.41 1.41
N ALA A 91 -3.02 -24.05 2.39
CA ALA A 91 -3.24 -22.84 3.19
C ALA A 91 -3.05 -21.56 2.35
N VAL A 92 -2.03 -21.51 1.51
CA VAL A 92 -1.81 -20.40 0.56
C VAL A 92 -2.98 -20.26 -0.38
N LEU A 93 -3.43 -21.37 -0.99
CA LEU A 93 -4.58 -21.39 -1.87
C LEU A 93 -5.87 -20.96 -1.16
N GLY A 94 -6.08 -21.46 0.07
CA GLY A 94 -7.23 -21.10 0.90
C GLY A 94 -7.27 -19.61 1.20
N TRP A 95 -6.14 -19.01 1.59
CA TRP A 95 -6.04 -17.57 1.80
C TRP A 95 -6.26 -16.76 0.53
N LEU A 96 -5.72 -17.21 -0.62
CA LEU A 96 -5.92 -16.54 -1.90
C LEU A 96 -7.41 -16.53 -2.29
N LEU A 97 -8.07 -17.70 -2.19
CA LEU A 97 -9.49 -17.85 -2.49
C LEU A 97 -10.40 -17.12 -1.49
N ALA A 98 -9.95 -16.86 -0.29
CA ALA A 98 -10.70 -16.08 0.70
C ALA A 98 -10.48 -14.56 0.52
N LEU A 99 -9.23 -14.12 0.42
CA LEU A 99 -8.88 -12.69 0.41
C LEU A 99 -9.31 -11.99 -0.86
N VAL A 100 -9.12 -12.60 -2.03
CA VAL A 100 -9.42 -11.94 -3.32
C VAL A 100 -10.93 -11.72 -3.47
N PRO A 101 -11.81 -12.73 -3.33
CA PRO A 101 -13.25 -12.50 -3.43
C PRO A 101 -13.80 -11.61 -2.31
N LEU A 102 -13.26 -11.72 -1.10
CA LEU A 102 -13.65 -10.85 0.00
C LEU A 102 -13.36 -9.37 -0.33
N LYS A 103 -12.16 -9.06 -0.81
CA LYS A 103 -11.82 -7.69 -1.22
C LYS A 103 -12.67 -7.22 -2.39
N MET A 104 -12.86 -8.05 -3.41
CA MET A 104 -13.73 -7.73 -4.54
C MET A 104 -15.14 -7.40 -4.08
N GLY A 105 -15.71 -8.21 -3.18
CA GLY A 105 -17.04 -8.01 -2.62
C GLY A 105 -17.14 -6.73 -1.78
N LEU A 106 -16.16 -6.46 -0.92
CA LEU A 106 -16.10 -5.23 -0.12
C LEU A 106 -15.99 -3.98 -1.00
N ASN A 107 -15.13 -4.00 -2.01
CA ASN A 107 -14.99 -2.90 -2.96
C ASN A 107 -16.28 -2.70 -3.78
N PHE A 108 -16.90 -3.80 -4.23
CA PHE A 108 -18.20 -3.72 -4.92
C PHE A 108 -19.26 -3.05 -4.04
N LEU A 109 -19.38 -3.47 -2.77
CA LEU A 109 -20.35 -2.89 -1.83
C LEU A 109 -20.06 -1.40 -1.58
N ALA A 110 -18.80 -1.04 -1.36
CA ALA A 110 -18.38 0.34 -1.16
C ALA A 110 -18.71 1.23 -2.38
N LEU A 111 -18.40 0.74 -3.59
CA LEU A 111 -18.69 1.45 -4.83
C LEU A 111 -20.20 1.54 -5.11
N ARG A 112 -20.97 0.52 -4.76
CA ARG A 112 -22.44 0.57 -4.84
C ARG A 112 -23.03 1.63 -3.92
N ALA A 113 -22.42 1.86 -2.75
CA ALA A 113 -22.84 2.91 -1.83
C ALA A 113 -22.65 4.33 -2.44
N THR A 114 -21.73 4.52 -3.38
CA THR A 114 -21.52 5.79 -4.12
C THR A 114 -22.46 5.97 -5.31
N ARG A 115 -23.50 5.13 -5.44
CA ARG A 115 -24.51 5.14 -6.53
C ARG A 115 -23.97 4.77 -7.91
N LEU A 116 -22.78 4.18 -8.03
CA LEU A 116 -22.33 3.59 -9.30
C LEU A 116 -23.28 2.50 -9.81
N SER A 117 -23.33 2.30 -11.11
CA SER A 117 -24.08 1.17 -11.68
C SER A 117 -23.51 -0.16 -11.16
N ALA A 118 -24.33 -1.21 -11.09
CA ALA A 118 -23.87 -2.52 -10.61
C ALA A 118 -22.73 -3.07 -11.47
N LEU A 119 -22.78 -2.85 -12.78
CA LEU A 119 -21.76 -3.32 -13.72
C LEU A 119 -20.43 -2.57 -13.51
N ASP A 120 -20.46 -1.25 -13.36
CA ASP A 120 -19.24 -0.45 -13.16
C ASP A 120 -18.65 -0.71 -11.77
N ALA A 121 -19.49 -0.83 -10.73
CA ALA A 121 -19.05 -1.20 -9.39
C ALA A 121 -18.39 -2.60 -9.38
N TRP A 122 -18.90 -3.54 -10.16
CA TRP A 122 -18.31 -4.86 -10.27
C TRP A 122 -16.96 -4.83 -11.00
N ARG A 123 -16.90 -4.15 -12.16
CA ARG A 123 -15.64 -3.97 -12.92
C ARG A 123 -14.56 -3.29 -12.07
N ALA A 124 -14.89 -2.18 -11.43
CA ALA A 124 -13.97 -1.49 -10.55
C ALA A 124 -13.62 -2.33 -9.31
N GLY A 125 -14.56 -3.08 -8.75
CA GLY A 125 -14.34 -4.01 -7.63
C GLY A 125 -13.32 -5.11 -7.97
N ILE A 126 -13.37 -5.65 -9.18
CA ILE A 126 -12.37 -6.60 -9.69
C ILE A 126 -10.99 -5.94 -9.74
N VAL A 127 -10.88 -4.78 -10.40
CA VAL A 127 -9.61 -4.06 -10.55
C VAL A 127 -9.01 -3.68 -9.19
N LEU A 128 -9.83 -3.30 -8.22
CA LEU A 128 -9.41 -2.93 -6.87
C LEU A 128 -9.29 -4.15 -5.92
N GLY A 129 -9.72 -5.32 -6.35
CA GLY A 129 -9.76 -6.54 -5.53
C GLY A 129 -8.39 -7.15 -5.21
N HIS A 130 -7.35 -6.70 -5.91
CA HIS A 130 -5.99 -7.21 -5.70
C HIS A 130 -5.42 -6.78 -4.34
N GLY A 131 -4.46 -7.56 -3.83
CA GLY A 131 -3.73 -7.23 -2.61
C GLY A 131 -3.09 -5.85 -2.71
N GLY A 132 -3.29 -5.00 -1.69
CA GLY A 132 -2.63 -3.70 -1.64
C GLY A 132 -1.30 -3.77 -0.90
N GLU A 133 -0.32 -2.94 -1.28
CA GLU A 133 0.97 -2.79 -0.60
C GLU A 133 0.80 -2.48 0.89
N PHE A 134 -0.25 -1.74 1.24
CA PHE A 134 -0.57 -1.42 2.63
C PHE A 134 -0.96 -2.66 3.46
N ALA A 135 -1.62 -3.66 2.86
CA ALA A 135 -1.93 -4.92 3.55
C ALA A 135 -0.66 -5.72 3.87
N LEU A 136 0.33 -5.72 2.98
CA LEU A 136 1.63 -6.34 3.22
C LEU A 136 2.38 -5.63 4.36
N LEU A 137 2.34 -4.31 4.38
CA LEU A 137 2.96 -3.51 5.44
C LEU A 137 2.33 -3.82 6.81
N LEU A 138 0.99 -3.84 6.90
CA LEU A 138 0.29 -4.21 8.14
C LEU A 138 0.63 -5.64 8.59
N LEU A 139 0.67 -6.57 7.64
CA LEU A 139 1.00 -7.96 7.94
C LEU A 139 2.45 -8.10 8.42
N GLY A 140 3.38 -7.36 7.82
CA GLY A 140 4.77 -7.27 8.26
C GLY A 140 4.90 -6.74 9.70
N MET A 141 4.09 -5.72 10.06
CA MET A 141 4.04 -5.22 11.44
C MET A 141 3.49 -6.26 12.42
N VAL A 142 2.43 -6.98 12.03
CA VAL A 142 1.85 -8.07 12.83
C VAL A 142 2.87 -9.18 13.09
N MET A 143 3.68 -9.51 12.06
CA MET A 143 4.77 -10.48 12.20
C MET A 143 5.83 -10.01 13.20
N GLN A 144 6.30 -8.79 13.07
CA GLN A 144 7.33 -8.23 13.95
C GLN A 144 6.90 -8.18 15.43
N GLN A 145 5.61 -7.96 15.69
CA GLN A 145 5.06 -7.92 17.04
C GLN A 145 4.65 -9.30 17.58
N HIS A 146 4.86 -10.37 16.81
CA HIS A 146 4.48 -11.75 17.17
C HIS A 146 3.01 -11.90 17.61
N LEU A 147 2.11 -11.06 17.07
CA LEU A 147 0.68 -11.07 17.43
C LEU A 147 -0.06 -12.29 16.89
N ILE A 148 0.44 -12.88 15.82
CA ILE A 148 -0.13 -14.07 15.16
C ILE A 148 1.01 -15.07 14.90
N ALA A 149 0.69 -16.35 14.99
CA ALA A 149 1.66 -17.42 14.71
C ALA A 149 2.19 -17.33 13.26
N ALA A 150 3.50 -17.52 13.09
CA ALA A 150 4.15 -17.46 11.77
C ALA A 150 3.54 -18.45 10.77
N THR A 151 3.08 -19.60 11.24
CA THR A 151 2.40 -20.61 10.42
C THR A 151 1.10 -20.12 9.75
N MET A 152 0.44 -19.12 10.32
CA MET A 152 -0.74 -18.48 9.73
C MET A 152 -0.37 -17.29 8.86
N VAL A 153 0.64 -16.52 9.27
CA VAL A 153 1.01 -15.27 8.60
C VAL A 153 1.74 -15.55 7.29
N GLN A 154 2.62 -16.56 7.24
CA GLN A 154 3.39 -16.89 6.04
C GLN A 154 2.51 -17.24 4.82
N PRO A 155 1.52 -18.15 4.91
CA PRO A 155 0.63 -18.43 3.79
C PRO A 155 -0.21 -17.22 3.37
N MET A 156 -0.63 -16.38 4.32
CA MET A 156 -1.39 -15.17 4.06
C MET A 156 -0.55 -14.13 3.31
N LEU A 157 0.73 -13.96 3.70
CA LEU A 157 1.67 -13.05 3.06
C LEU A 157 1.93 -13.46 1.62
N VAL A 158 2.16 -14.76 1.37
CA VAL A 158 2.32 -15.30 0.02
C VAL A 158 1.06 -15.09 -0.81
N ALA A 159 -0.13 -15.38 -0.26
CA ALA A 159 -1.40 -15.18 -0.95
C ALA A 159 -1.60 -13.70 -1.35
N LEU A 160 -1.23 -12.75 -0.48
CA LEU A 160 -1.28 -11.32 -0.81
C LEU A 160 -0.33 -10.98 -1.95
N VAL A 161 0.93 -11.42 -1.92
CA VAL A 161 1.90 -11.18 -3.00
C VAL A 161 1.40 -11.76 -4.32
N LEU A 162 0.94 -13.03 -4.32
CA LEU A 162 0.40 -13.67 -5.51
C LEU A 162 -0.84 -12.94 -6.06
N SER A 163 -1.70 -12.43 -5.18
CA SER A 163 -2.87 -11.67 -5.61
C SER A 163 -2.50 -10.39 -6.36
N MET A 164 -1.38 -9.76 -6.01
CA MET A 164 -0.88 -8.56 -6.69
C MET A 164 -0.34 -8.88 -8.09
N GLU A 165 0.36 -10.01 -8.25
CA GLU A 165 0.86 -10.46 -9.55
C GLU A 165 -0.28 -10.84 -10.50
N ILE A 166 -1.31 -11.54 -10.01
CA ILE A 166 -2.51 -11.86 -10.79
C ILE A 166 -3.18 -10.58 -11.29
N GLY A 167 -3.21 -9.53 -10.47
CA GLY A 167 -3.78 -8.25 -10.83
C GLY A 167 -3.05 -7.53 -11.94
N ARG A 168 -1.73 -7.56 -11.93
CA ARG A 168 -0.90 -6.95 -12.98
C ARG A 168 -1.08 -7.60 -14.35
N ALA A 169 -1.38 -8.88 -14.37
CA ALA A 169 -1.57 -9.61 -15.63
C ALA A 169 -2.87 -9.25 -16.39
N HIS A 170 -3.78 -8.50 -15.76
CA HIS A 170 -5.10 -8.16 -16.31
C HIS A 170 -5.26 -6.66 -16.63
N VAL A 171 -4.22 -5.85 -16.48
CA VAL A 171 -4.15 -4.42 -16.82
C VAL A 171 -3.18 -4.22 -17.97
#